data_27fe6aecf924e200c9a1e7d03028da60
#
_entry.id   27fe6aecf924e200c9a1e7d03028da60
#
_cell.length_a   1.000
_cell.length_b   1.000
_cell.length_c   1.000
_cell.angle_alpha   90.00
_cell.angle_beta   90.00
_cell.angle_gamma   90.00
#
_symmetry.space_group_name_H-M   'P 1'
#
loop_
_entity.id
_entity.type
_entity.pdbx_description
1 polymer ?
#
loop_
_entity_poly.entity_id
_entity_poly.type
_entity_poly.pdbx_seq_one_letter_code
_entity_poly.pdbx_strand_id
1 'polypeptide(L)'
;MGKEEMSIDDAIKGRRSIRTYKNKEVPEELLRQVIEAATYAPSAKNGQQWRFTVLTGDAKDRFTDVYRRELDKLGYDVGSSYGSCDIMEEAPINIVVWNINEFGWTTEVHSVAAAIQNLLLKAHSLGLGACWIGDIFYAYDAIMNYFDKPWKLLAAITLGWPDAIPGSKSRLTVDEVAEFVS
;
A
#
# COMPACT_ATOMS: atom_id res chain seq x y z
N MET A 1 30.88 8.80 1.79
CA MET A 1 30.54 7.64 2.63
C MET A 1 29.26 7.07 2.06
N GLY A 2 29.31 5.90 1.38
CA GLY A 2 28.11 5.23 0.89
C GLY A 2 27.23 4.85 2.09
N LYS A 3 25.92 5.11 2.01
CA LYS A 3 24.99 4.53 2.98
C LYS A 3 25.11 3.01 2.86
N GLU A 4 25.39 2.35 3.98
CA GLU A 4 25.33 0.90 4.06
C GLU A 4 23.94 0.44 3.62
N GLU A 5 23.86 -0.48 2.67
CA GLU A 5 22.58 -0.99 2.20
C GLU A 5 21.91 -1.78 3.33
N MET A 6 20.62 -1.48 3.56
CA MET A 6 19.81 -2.20 4.56
C MET A 6 19.72 -3.68 4.17
N SER A 7 20.01 -4.58 5.12
CA SER A 7 19.84 -6.01 4.88
C SER A 7 18.35 -6.38 4.68
N ILE A 8 18.10 -7.51 4.03
CA ILE A 8 16.71 -7.99 3.87
C ILE A 8 16.05 -8.28 5.22
N ASP A 9 16.81 -8.78 6.17
CA ASP A 9 16.34 -9.04 7.53
C ASP A 9 15.91 -7.75 8.24
N ASP A 10 16.73 -6.70 8.13
CA ASP A 10 16.40 -5.41 8.71
C ASP A 10 15.17 -4.79 8.04
N ALA A 11 15.05 -4.91 6.73
CA ALA A 11 13.89 -4.43 5.99
C ALA A 11 12.61 -5.15 6.45
N ILE A 12 12.64 -6.47 6.56
CA ILE A 12 11.49 -7.27 6.99
C ILE A 12 11.12 -6.98 8.44
N LYS A 13 12.10 -6.99 9.35
CA LYS A 13 11.88 -6.81 10.80
C LYS A 13 11.63 -5.35 11.17
N GLY A 14 12.24 -4.42 10.44
CA GLY A 14 12.19 -2.97 10.69
C GLY A 14 10.96 -2.26 10.13
N ARG A 15 10.41 -2.73 9.01
CA ARG A 15 9.26 -2.09 8.37
C ARG A 15 8.06 -1.94 9.31
N ARG A 16 7.47 -0.74 9.32
CA ARG A 16 6.23 -0.40 10.05
C ARG A 16 5.19 0.19 9.10
N SER A 17 3.91 0.09 9.47
CA SER A 17 2.84 0.87 8.84
C SER A 17 2.91 2.30 9.37
N ILE A 18 3.36 3.21 8.51
CA ILE A 18 3.52 4.62 8.84
C ILE A 18 2.19 5.34 8.58
N ARG A 19 1.74 6.15 9.54
CA ARG A 19 0.44 6.81 9.50
C ARG A 19 0.52 8.32 9.70
N THR A 20 1.73 8.85 9.92
CA THR A 20 2.01 10.29 10.02
C THR A 20 3.20 10.62 9.15
N TYR A 21 3.09 11.70 8.41
CA TYR A 21 4.03 12.06 7.37
C TYR A 21 4.53 13.49 7.51
N LYS A 22 5.79 13.71 7.20
CA LYS A 22 6.36 15.03 7.07
C LYS A 22 5.82 15.69 5.81
N ASN A 23 5.53 16.98 5.89
CA ASN A 23 5.26 17.80 4.70
C ASN A 23 6.55 18.00 3.90
N LYS A 24 6.96 16.95 3.20
CA LYS A 24 8.18 16.91 2.40
C LYS A 24 7.96 16.09 1.14
N GLU A 25 8.29 16.67 0.02
CA GLU A 25 8.21 16.02 -1.28
C GLU A 25 9.06 14.74 -1.34
N VAL A 26 8.53 13.71 -1.97
CA VAL A 26 9.26 12.49 -2.30
C VAL A 26 9.78 12.60 -3.73
N PRO A 27 11.10 12.56 -3.96
CA PRO A 27 11.67 12.61 -5.30
C PRO A 27 11.10 11.51 -6.21
N GLU A 28 10.78 11.87 -7.45
CA GLU A 28 10.24 10.91 -8.44
C GLU A 28 11.14 9.69 -8.63
N GLU A 29 12.45 9.87 -8.56
CA GLU A 29 13.40 8.76 -8.67
C GLU A 29 13.22 7.71 -7.56
N LEU A 30 13.00 8.14 -6.31
CA LEU A 30 12.73 7.21 -5.21
C LEU A 30 11.38 6.50 -5.39
N LEU A 31 10.37 7.23 -5.85
CA LEU A 31 9.07 6.66 -6.16
C LEU A 31 9.17 5.59 -7.26
N ARG A 32 9.94 5.85 -8.33
CA ARG A 32 10.19 4.86 -9.38
C ARG A 32 10.87 3.61 -8.85
N GLN A 33 11.89 3.75 -7.99
CA GLN A 33 12.54 2.60 -7.36
C GLN A 33 11.55 1.77 -6.51
N VAL A 34 10.64 2.43 -5.80
CA VAL A 34 9.60 1.76 -4.99
C VAL A 34 8.64 0.97 -5.88
N ILE A 35 8.18 1.56 -6.99
CA ILE A 35 7.30 0.87 -7.95
C ILE A 35 8.05 -0.24 -8.69
N GLU A 36 9.30 -0.01 -9.08
CA GLU A 36 10.14 -1.01 -9.73
C GLU A 36 10.30 -2.26 -8.86
N ALA A 37 10.57 -2.11 -7.57
CA ALA A 37 10.67 -3.25 -6.66
C ALA A 37 9.40 -4.12 -6.63
N ALA A 38 8.23 -3.51 -6.77
CA ALA A 38 6.98 -4.25 -6.86
C ALA A 38 6.93 -5.16 -8.09
N THR A 39 7.55 -4.78 -9.21
CA THR A 39 7.53 -5.55 -10.46
C THR A 39 8.35 -6.85 -10.38
N TYR A 40 9.24 -6.96 -9.41
CA TYR A 40 10.03 -8.19 -9.16
C TYR A 40 9.29 -9.23 -8.32
N ALA A 41 8.05 -8.99 -7.95
CA ALA A 41 7.25 -9.98 -7.23
C ALA A 41 6.96 -11.21 -8.12
N PRO A 42 6.86 -12.41 -7.53
CA PRO A 42 6.37 -13.57 -8.27
C PRO A 42 4.90 -13.37 -8.65
N SER A 43 4.52 -13.86 -9.83
CA SER A 43 3.13 -13.86 -10.29
C SER A 43 2.78 -15.14 -11.00
N ALA A 44 1.52 -15.57 -10.87
CA ALA A 44 1.03 -16.79 -11.53
C ALA A 44 1.27 -16.68 -13.04
N LYS A 45 2.01 -17.66 -13.60
CA LYS A 45 2.41 -17.72 -15.02
C LYS A 45 3.12 -16.46 -15.52
N ASN A 46 3.82 -15.74 -14.64
CA ASN A 46 4.43 -14.44 -14.93
C ASN A 46 3.43 -13.41 -15.48
N GLY A 47 2.19 -13.47 -15.03
CA GLY A 47 1.10 -12.64 -15.55
C GLY A 47 1.19 -11.17 -15.20
N GLN A 48 1.95 -10.79 -14.17
CA GLN A 48 2.24 -9.41 -13.78
C GLN A 48 0.98 -8.53 -13.75
N GLN A 49 -0.04 -9.01 -13.05
CA GLN A 49 -1.42 -8.49 -13.07
C GLN A 49 -1.59 -7.14 -12.36
N TRP A 50 -0.57 -6.68 -11.65
CA TRP A 50 -0.59 -5.41 -10.94
C TRP A 50 -0.55 -4.21 -11.88
N ARG A 51 -1.33 -3.17 -11.52
CA ARG A 51 -1.18 -1.81 -12.06
C ARG A 51 -1.22 -0.84 -10.89
N PHE A 52 -0.53 0.28 -11.05
CA PHE A 52 -0.42 1.31 -10.03
C PHE A 52 -0.86 2.64 -10.62
N THR A 53 -1.76 3.35 -9.92
CA THR A 53 -2.08 4.74 -10.20
C THR A 53 -1.50 5.58 -9.07
N VAL A 54 -0.48 6.37 -9.37
CA VAL A 54 0.19 7.24 -8.41
C VAL A 54 -0.49 8.59 -8.41
N LEU A 55 -0.89 9.07 -7.25
CA LEU A 55 -1.62 10.31 -7.05
C LEU A 55 -0.83 11.23 -6.12
N THR A 56 -0.67 12.48 -6.54
CA THR A 56 -0.02 13.56 -5.79
C THR A 56 -0.84 14.85 -5.92
N GLY A 57 -0.64 15.81 -5.02
CA GLY A 57 -1.30 17.13 -5.05
C GLY A 57 -2.82 16.99 -5.21
N ASP A 58 -3.41 17.86 -6.02
CA ASP A 58 -4.86 17.92 -6.23
C ASP A 58 -5.49 16.59 -6.66
N ALA A 59 -4.77 15.75 -7.39
CA ALA A 59 -5.29 14.45 -7.82
C ALA A 59 -5.45 13.50 -6.62
N LYS A 60 -4.51 13.56 -5.67
CA LYS A 60 -4.56 12.83 -4.41
C LYS A 60 -5.74 13.33 -3.57
N ASP A 61 -5.88 14.64 -3.43
CA ASP A 61 -6.92 15.26 -2.61
C ASP A 61 -8.32 14.91 -3.14
N ARG A 62 -8.55 15.03 -4.45
CA ARG A 62 -9.82 14.62 -5.08
C ARG A 62 -10.14 13.13 -4.86
N PHE A 63 -9.15 12.26 -4.93
CA PHE A 63 -9.33 10.84 -4.68
C PHE A 63 -9.73 10.57 -3.21
N THR A 64 -9.05 11.21 -2.26
CA THR A 64 -9.37 11.07 -0.84
C THR A 64 -10.75 11.61 -0.52
N ASP A 65 -11.16 12.72 -1.16
CA ASP A 65 -12.52 13.27 -1.08
C ASP A 65 -13.58 12.26 -1.56
N VAL A 66 -13.33 11.53 -2.65
CA VAL A 66 -14.25 10.49 -3.13
C VAL A 66 -14.44 9.42 -2.05
N TYR A 67 -13.35 8.97 -1.44
CA TYR A 67 -13.40 7.96 -0.39
C TYR A 67 -14.16 8.49 0.84
N ARG A 68 -13.85 9.68 1.33
CA ARG A 68 -14.51 10.30 2.50
C ARG A 68 -16.01 10.46 2.29
N ARG A 69 -16.42 11.01 1.15
CA ARG A 69 -17.85 11.21 0.82
C ARG A 69 -18.62 9.90 0.77
N GLU A 70 -17.98 8.80 0.38
CA GLU A 70 -18.65 7.51 0.35
C GLU A 70 -18.82 6.95 1.76
N LEU A 71 -17.81 7.10 2.65
CA LEU A 71 -17.96 6.75 4.05
C LEU A 71 -19.09 7.55 4.74
N ASP A 72 -19.21 8.84 4.43
CA ASP A 72 -20.28 9.70 4.97
C ASP A 72 -21.68 9.23 4.58
N LYS A 73 -21.85 8.62 3.39
CA LYS A 73 -23.13 8.06 2.92
C LYS A 73 -23.53 6.76 3.63
N LEU A 74 -22.58 6.01 4.15
CA LEU A 74 -22.85 4.71 4.77
C LEU A 74 -23.72 4.83 6.02
N GLY A 75 -23.66 5.96 6.74
CA GLY A 75 -24.53 6.28 7.86
C GLY A 75 -24.38 5.39 9.11
N TYR A 76 -23.33 4.58 9.17
CA TYR A 76 -22.96 3.73 10.31
C TYR A 76 -21.46 3.85 10.61
N ASP A 77 -21.06 3.40 11.80
CA ASP A 77 -19.65 3.38 12.16
C ASP A 77 -18.88 2.40 11.26
N VAL A 78 -18.01 2.96 10.43
CA VAL A 78 -17.09 2.21 9.55
C VAL A 78 -15.74 1.95 10.24
N GLY A 79 -15.69 2.05 11.55
CA GLY A 79 -14.53 1.74 12.37
C GLY A 79 -13.34 2.64 12.07
N SER A 80 -12.21 2.03 11.68
CA SER A 80 -10.95 2.76 11.42
C SER A 80 -10.90 3.48 10.07
N SER A 81 -11.94 3.42 9.24
CA SER A 81 -11.89 3.90 7.85
C SER A 81 -11.77 5.42 7.75
N TYR A 82 -12.37 6.18 8.68
CA TYR A 82 -12.12 7.62 8.76
C TYR A 82 -10.65 7.94 9.08
N GLY A 83 -10.04 7.18 10.01
CA GLY A 83 -8.60 7.29 10.26
C GLY A 83 -7.75 6.95 9.04
N SER A 84 -8.21 6.05 8.16
CA SER A 84 -7.56 5.78 6.89
C SER A 84 -7.66 6.97 5.92
N CYS A 85 -8.80 7.69 5.90
CA CYS A 85 -8.91 8.95 5.17
C CYS A 85 -7.89 9.98 5.65
N ASP A 86 -7.79 10.18 6.97
CA ASP A 86 -6.87 11.15 7.56
C ASP A 86 -5.41 10.81 7.18
N ILE A 87 -5.03 9.52 7.21
CA ILE A 87 -3.71 9.05 6.77
C ILE A 87 -3.49 9.36 5.29
N MET A 88 -4.50 9.16 4.44
CA MET A 88 -4.43 9.41 3.00
C MET A 88 -4.35 10.91 2.68
N GLU A 89 -5.02 11.76 3.45
CA GLU A 89 -4.94 13.21 3.33
C GLU A 89 -3.55 13.73 3.72
N GLU A 90 -2.99 13.23 4.83
CA GLU A 90 -1.69 13.66 5.34
C GLU A 90 -0.51 13.20 4.45
N ALA A 91 -0.64 12.02 3.85
CA ALA A 91 0.42 11.46 3.01
C ALA A 91 0.63 12.31 1.74
N PRO A 92 1.89 12.59 1.34
CA PRO A 92 2.16 13.32 0.10
C PRO A 92 1.79 12.52 -1.16
N ILE A 93 1.73 11.20 -1.07
CA ILE A 93 1.44 10.30 -2.20
C ILE A 93 0.44 9.23 -1.77
N ASN A 94 -0.58 9.02 -2.60
CA ASN A 94 -1.43 7.83 -2.56
C ASN A 94 -1.22 7.01 -3.83
N ILE A 95 -1.06 5.69 -3.68
CA ILE A 95 -0.89 4.75 -4.79
C ILE A 95 -2.09 3.81 -4.78
N VAL A 96 -2.93 3.90 -5.79
CA VAL A 96 -4.05 2.96 -5.97
C VAL A 96 -3.54 1.73 -6.70
N VAL A 97 -3.83 0.56 -6.14
CA VAL A 97 -3.33 -0.73 -6.64
C VAL A 97 -4.47 -1.53 -7.26
N TRP A 98 -4.23 -1.98 -8.47
CA TRP A 98 -5.21 -2.68 -9.30
C TRP A 98 -4.75 -4.08 -9.68
N ASN A 99 -5.74 -4.95 -9.91
CA ASN A 99 -5.58 -6.20 -10.62
C ASN A 99 -6.26 -6.09 -11.99
N ILE A 100 -5.51 -6.35 -13.07
CA ILE A 100 -6.04 -6.24 -14.44
C ILE A 100 -6.76 -7.51 -14.92
N ASN A 101 -6.72 -8.59 -14.17
CA ASN A 101 -7.33 -9.85 -14.57
C ASN A 101 -8.81 -9.91 -14.20
N GLU A 102 -9.64 -10.37 -15.15
CA GLU A 102 -11.07 -10.49 -14.99
C GLU A 102 -11.50 -11.69 -14.15
N PHE A 103 -10.71 -12.77 -14.17
CA PHE A 103 -11.12 -14.06 -13.59
C PHE A 103 -11.20 -14.06 -12.06
N GLY A 104 -10.53 -13.12 -11.38
CA GLY A 104 -10.64 -12.97 -9.93
C GLY A 104 -10.14 -14.17 -9.14
N TRP A 105 -9.22 -14.94 -9.71
CA TRP A 105 -8.63 -16.08 -9.02
C TRP A 105 -7.79 -15.61 -7.84
N THR A 106 -7.87 -16.33 -6.76
CA THR A 106 -7.10 -16.05 -5.54
C THR A 106 -5.60 -15.89 -5.80
N THR A 107 -5.05 -16.66 -6.74
CA THR A 107 -3.63 -16.60 -7.14
C THR A 107 -3.23 -15.24 -7.72
N GLU A 108 -4.15 -14.51 -8.34
CA GLU A 108 -3.90 -13.18 -8.89
C GLU A 108 -3.83 -12.14 -7.78
N VAL A 109 -4.75 -12.23 -6.82
CA VAL A 109 -4.74 -11.39 -5.61
C VAL A 109 -3.45 -11.62 -4.82
N HIS A 110 -3.00 -12.88 -4.68
CA HIS A 110 -1.73 -13.21 -4.02
C HIS A 110 -0.54 -12.59 -4.76
N SER A 111 -0.53 -12.63 -6.10
CA SER A 111 0.52 -12.02 -6.92
C SER A 111 0.63 -10.52 -6.68
N VAL A 112 -0.51 -9.81 -6.67
CA VAL A 112 -0.53 -8.35 -6.40
C VAL A 112 -0.16 -8.05 -4.95
N ALA A 113 -0.60 -8.88 -3.99
CA ALA A 113 -0.20 -8.74 -2.59
C ALA A 113 1.33 -8.89 -2.40
N ALA A 114 1.96 -9.83 -3.12
CA ALA A 114 3.41 -9.97 -3.13
C ALA A 114 4.11 -8.72 -3.70
N ALA A 115 3.57 -8.13 -4.77
CA ALA A 115 4.07 -6.88 -5.33
C ALA A 115 3.96 -5.71 -4.33
N ILE A 116 2.83 -5.60 -3.62
CA ILE A 116 2.67 -4.60 -2.56
C ILE A 116 3.72 -4.81 -1.47
N GLN A 117 3.97 -6.05 -1.03
CA GLN A 117 4.97 -6.29 0.01
C GLN A 117 6.38 -5.86 -0.43
N ASN A 118 6.79 -6.15 -1.67
CA ASN A 118 8.06 -5.66 -2.21
C ASN A 118 8.13 -4.12 -2.20
N LEU A 119 7.05 -3.45 -2.63
CA LEU A 119 6.90 -1.99 -2.57
C LEU A 119 7.13 -1.46 -1.15
N LEU A 120 6.49 -2.05 -0.15
CA LEU A 120 6.58 -1.62 1.24
C LEU A 120 8.00 -1.80 1.81
N LEU A 121 8.67 -2.92 1.49
CA LEU A 121 10.05 -3.19 1.91
C LEU A 121 11.03 -2.20 1.26
N LYS A 122 10.87 -1.95 -0.04
CA LYS A 122 11.72 -0.99 -0.75
C LYS A 122 11.53 0.43 -0.23
N ALA A 123 10.29 0.86 0.01
CA ALA A 123 10.03 2.16 0.62
C ALA A 123 10.78 2.30 1.95
N HIS A 124 10.69 1.29 2.82
CA HIS A 124 11.38 1.28 4.10
C HIS A 124 12.91 1.34 3.93
N SER A 125 13.49 0.57 3.02
CA SER A 125 14.96 0.57 2.77
C SER A 125 15.49 1.91 2.26
N LEU A 126 14.64 2.71 1.63
CA LEU A 126 14.94 4.08 1.19
C LEU A 126 14.71 5.14 2.27
N GLY A 127 14.25 4.74 3.48
CA GLY A 127 13.90 5.65 4.57
C GLY A 127 12.52 6.30 4.40
N LEU A 128 11.73 5.84 3.44
CA LEU A 128 10.33 6.23 3.27
C LEU A 128 9.42 5.40 4.19
N GLY A 129 8.26 5.97 4.50
CA GLY A 129 7.18 5.31 5.20
C GLY A 129 6.02 5.00 4.27
N ALA A 130 5.36 3.87 4.51
CA ALA A 130 4.15 3.50 3.77
C ALA A 130 3.13 2.84 4.68
N CYS A 131 1.84 2.94 4.32
CA CYS A 131 0.76 2.19 4.95
C CYS A 131 -0.12 1.55 3.88
N TRP A 132 -0.43 0.27 4.06
CA TRP A 132 -1.42 -0.43 3.27
C TRP A 132 -2.81 -0.13 3.81
N ILE A 133 -3.65 0.52 3.03
CA ILE A 133 -5.04 0.86 3.32
C ILE A 133 -5.93 -0.24 2.72
N GLY A 134 -6.33 -1.19 3.56
CA GLY A 134 -7.15 -2.33 3.13
C GLY A 134 -8.65 -2.05 3.15
N ASP A 135 -9.09 -1.16 4.01
CA ASP A 135 -10.50 -0.77 4.17
C ASP A 135 -11.02 0.20 3.10
N ILE A 136 -10.20 0.50 2.10
CA ILE A 136 -10.60 1.25 0.90
C ILE A 136 -11.83 0.66 0.19
N PHE A 137 -12.11 -0.63 0.45
CA PHE A 137 -13.25 -1.36 -0.12
C PHE A 137 -14.63 -0.85 0.32
N TYR A 138 -14.73 -0.07 1.39
CA TYR A 138 -15.99 0.59 1.75
C TYR A 138 -16.47 1.57 0.67
N ALA A 139 -15.58 2.08 -0.16
CA ALA A 139 -15.92 2.96 -1.29
C ALA A 139 -15.61 2.31 -2.66
N TYR A 140 -15.63 0.97 -2.75
CA TYR A 140 -15.23 0.24 -3.95
C TYR A 140 -15.89 0.78 -5.22
N ASP A 141 -17.21 0.82 -5.25
CA ASP A 141 -17.95 1.24 -6.46
C ASP A 141 -17.70 2.71 -6.81
N ALA A 142 -17.64 3.58 -5.81
CA ALA A 142 -17.35 5.00 -6.04
C ALA A 142 -15.96 5.22 -6.63
N ILE A 143 -14.97 4.47 -6.14
CA ILE A 143 -13.58 4.54 -6.64
C ILE A 143 -13.49 3.94 -8.03
N MET A 144 -14.15 2.80 -8.29
CA MET A 144 -14.20 2.21 -9.62
C MET A 144 -14.79 3.18 -10.64
N ASN A 145 -15.91 3.83 -10.30
CA ASN A 145 -16.54 4.84 -11.14
C ASN A 145 -15.67 6.09 -11.33
N TYR A 146 -14.97 6.54 -10.29
CA TYR A 146 -14.10 7.71 -10.37
C TYR A 146 -12.93 7.53 -11.35
N PHE A 147 -12.33 6.34 -11.37
CA PHE A 147 -11.19 6.07 -12.25
C PHE A 147 -11.61 5.55 -13.64
N ASP A 148 -12.83 5.05 -13.78
CA ASP A 148 -13.36 4.45 -15.03
C ASP A 148 -12.35 3.46 -15.67
N LYS A 149 -11.83 2.54 -14.86
CA LYS A 149 -10.86 1.55 -15.32
C LYS A 149 -11.48 0.15 -15.39
N PRO A 150 -11.10 -0.67 -16.40
CA PRO A 150 -11.58 -2.05 -16.50
C PRO A 150 -10.88 -2.99 -15.52
N TRP A 151 -10.22 -2.46 -14.50
CA TRP A 151 -9.42 -3.21 -13.54
C TRP A 151 -10.13 -3.29 -12.20
N LYS A 152 -9.73 -4.23 -11.36
CA LYS A 152 -10.28 -4.40 -10.01
C LYS A 152 -9.42 -3.68 -8.97
N LEU A 153 -10.04 -2.87 -8.13
CA LEU A 153 -9.39 -2.25 -6.98
C LEU A 153 -8.96 -3.33 -5.98
N LEU A 154 -7.70 -3.29 -5.52
CA LEU A 154 -7.19 -4.19 -4.47
C LEU A 154 -6.72 -3.48 -3.21
N ALA A 155 -6.18 -2.29 -3.31
CA ALA A 155 -5.69 -1.54 -2.15
C ALA A 155 -5.43 -0.08 -2.52
N ALA A 156 -5.25 0.75 -1.50
CA ALA A 156 -4.49 1.98 -1.60
C ALA A 156 -3.26 1.89 -0.69
N ILE A 157 -2.16 2.53 -1.11
CA ILE A 157 -0.93 2.63 -0.34
C ILE A 157 -0.61 4.10 -0.16
N THR A 158 -0.42 4.54 1.08
CA THR A 158 0.12 5.87 1.35
C THR A 158 1.65 5.81 1.39
N LEU A 159 2.33 6.83 0.90
CA LEU A 159 3.79 6.88 0.82
C LEU A 159 4.29 8.30 1.10
N GLY A 160 5.35 8.41 1.90
CA GLY A 160 5.98 9.69 2.23
C GLY A 160 7.15 9.54 3.20
N TRP A 161 7.72 10.66 3.63
CA TRP A 161 8.73 10.66 4.70
C TRP A 161 8.04 10.50 6.06
N PRO A 162 8.40 9.49 6.87
CA PRO A 162 7.75 9.28 8.16
C PRO A 162 8.02 10.45 9.11
N ASP A 163 6.97 10.95 9.77
CA ASP A 163 7.13 11.90 10.88
C ASP A 163 7.36 11.17 12.19
N ALA A 164 6.60 10.10 12.44
CA ALA A 164 6.81 9.20 13.56
C ALA A 164 6.90 7.73 13.10
N ILE A 165 7.75 6.97 13.76
CA ILE A 165 7.90 5.54 13.54
C ILE A 165 7.29 4.81 14.73
N PRO A 166 6.20 4.05 14.55
CA PRO A 166 5.56 3.33 15.65
C PRO A 166 6.46 2.20 16.16
N GLY A 167 6.30 1.89 17.44
CA GLY A 167 6.99 0.76 18.05
C GLY A 167 6.67 -0.58 17.38
N SER A 168 7.54 -1.56 17.59
CA SER A 168 7.30 -2.93 17.13
C SER A 168 6.11 -3.55 17.87
N LYS A 169 5.30 -4.31 17.15
CA LYS A 169 4.27 -5.20 17.75
C LYS A 169 4.83 -6.62 17.82
N SER A 170 4.36 -7.40 18.79
CA SER A 170 4.66 -8.83 18.90
C SER A 170 4.32 -9.58 17.60
N ARG A 171 5.02 -10.67 17.39
CA ARG A 171 4.73 -11.65 16.33
C ARG A 171 4.55 -13.00 16.99
N LEU A 172 3.73 -13.82 16.37
CA LEU A 172 3.65 -15.23 16.71
C LEU A 172 5.02 -15.88 16.44
N THR A 173 5.36 -16.88 17.24
CA THR A 173 6.58 -17.69 17.05
C THR A 173 6.40 -18.65 15.88
N VAL A 174 7.50 -19.24 15.42
CA VAL A 174 7.45 -20.25 14.35
C VAL A 174 6.59 -21.44 14.78
N ASP A 175 6.70 -21.90 16.02
CA ASP A 175 5.95 -23.04 16.54
C ASP A 175 4.43 -22.77 16.66
N GLU A 176 4.00 -21.50 16.73
CA GLU A 176 2.59 -21.13 16.73
C GLU A 176 1.96 -21.09 15.34
N VAL A 177 2.76 -21.01 14.27
CA VAL A 177 2.26 -20.81 12.90
C VAL A 177 2.68 -21.91 11.91
N ALA A 178 3.57 -22.82 12.30
CA ALA A 178 4.08 -23.87 11.44
C ALA A 178 4.04 -25.23 12.11
N GLU A 179 3.59 -26.23 11.37
CA GLU A 179 3.67 -27.66 11.73
C GLU A 179 4.74 -28.31 10.85
N PHE A 180 5.68 -29.04 11.46
CA PHE A 180 6.71 -29.79 10.77
C PHE A 180 6.32 -31.27 10.75
N VAL A 181 5.91 -31.77 9.60
CA VAL A 181 5.52 -33.17 9.39
C VAL A 181 6.65 -33.87 8.65
N SER A 182 7.17 -34.99 9.24
CA SER A 182 8.25 -35.83 8.68
C SER A 182 7.75 -37.21 8.27
#